data_516312783a290001c4ad885ae96fa468
#
_entry.id   516312783a290001c4ad885ae96fa468
#
_cell.length_a   1.000
_cell.length_b   1.000
_cell.length_c   1.000
_cell.angle_alpha   90.00
_cell.angle_beta   90.00
_cell.angle_gamma   90.00
#
_symmetry.space_group_name_H-M   'P 1'
#
loop_
_entity.id
_entity.type
_entity.pdbx_description
1 polymer ?
#
loop_
_entity_poly.entity_id
_entity_poly.type
_entity_poly.pdbx_seq_one_letter_code
_entity_poly.pdbx_strand_id
1 'polypeptide(L)'
;MNSDNFWEKYKEFEKSTYKQAWRDLKWRSVLSITNWIINRVIFCGVALPCMFLGFIVTMQAWETSWVEALNTVFIGHTELFTAERVNEIFKLWVVFFVMSFALFIFLAPWKSPAAKQVEWEMGFWWRQHGSKLTMAKSKSEKIKC
;
A
#
# COMPACT_ATOMS: atom_id res chain seq x y z
N MET A 1 10.99 -4.56 -38.12
CA MET A 1 10.82 -5.54 -37.02
C MET A 1 9.34 -5.79 -36.93
N ASN A 2 8.89 -7.05 -37.11
CA ASN A 2 7.46 -7.37 -37.13
C ASN A 2 6.90 -7.17 -35.70
N SER A 3 5.69 -6.66 -35.54
CA SER A 3 5.09 -6.37 -34.23
C SER A 3 5.04 -7.61 -33.35
N ASP A 4 4.77 -8.77 -33.93
CA ASP A 4 4.63 -10.05 -33.22
C ASP A 4 5.96 -10.49 -32.59
N ASN A 5 7.07 -10.34 -33.31
CA ASN A 5 8.42 -10.64 -32.83
C ASN A 5 8.85 -9.69 -31.68
N PHE A 6 8.30 -8.47 -31.62
CA PHE A 6 8.57 -7.53 -30.53
C PHE A 6 7.87 -7.95 -29.24
N TRP A 7 6.60 -8.32 -29.31
CA TRP A 7 5.83 -8.74 -28.14
C TRP A 7 6.30 -10.08 -27.57
N GLU A 8 6.78 -10.97 -28.43
CA GLU A 8 7.38 -12.23 -28.02
C GLU A 8 8.68 -12.00 -27.24
N LYS A 9 9.58 -11.15 -27.75
CA LYS A 9 10.81 -10.75 -27.06
C LYS A 9 10.54 -10.01 -25.76
N TYR A 10 9.51 -9.18 -25.72
CA TYR A 10 9.10 -8.48 -24.50
C TYR A 10 8.69 -9.45 -23.40
N LYS A 11 7.83 -10.42 -23.72
CA LYS A 11 7.39 -11.47 -22.78
C LYS A 11 8.53 -12.37 -22.32
N GLU A 12 9.43 -12.70 -23.22
CA GLU A 12 10.60 -13.52 -22.88
C GLU A 12 11.56 -12.79 -21.95
N PHE A 13 11.81 -11.51 -22.22
CA PHE A 13 12.60 -10.63 -21.35
C PHE A 13 11.95 -10.46 -19.99
N GLU A 14 10.66 -10.19 -19.93
CA GLU A 14 9.89 -10.09 -18.68
C GLU A 14 10.02 -11.35 -17.85
N LYS A 15 9.82 -12.53 -18.45
CA LYS A 15 9.89 -13.83 -17.76
C LYS A 15 11.29 -14.14 -17.23
N SER A 16 12.33 -13.84 -18.00
CA SER A 16 13.73 -14.06 -17.61
C SER A 16 14.13 -13.11 -16.46
N THR A 17 13.79 -11.83 -16.57
CA THR A 17 14.07 -10.80 -15.57
C THR A 17 13.34 -11.10 -14.26
N TYR A 18 12.06 -11.53 -14.34
CA TYR A 18 11.30 -11.92 -13.15
C TYR A 18 11.92 -13.12 -12.42
N LYS A 19 12.33 -14.15 -13.18
CA LYS A 19 12.99 -15.33 -12.61
C LYS A 19 14.32 -15.00 -11.93
N GLN A 20 15.11 -14.12 -12.52
CA GLN A 20 16.37 -13.65 -11.96
C GLN A 20 16.14 -12.79 -10.72
N ALA A 21 15.31 -11.76 -10.81
CA ALA A 21 15.00 -10.86 -9.70
C ALA A 21 14.41 -11.61 -8.49
N TRP A 22 13.56 -12.62 -8.72
CA TRP A 22 13.01 -13.44 -7.65
C TRP A 22 14.08 -14.29 -6.96
N ARG A 23 15.02 -14.86 -7.69
CA ARG A 23 16.12 -15.65 -7.13
C ARG A 23 17.04 -14.78 -6.27
N ASP A 24 17.42 -13.61 -6.78
CA ASP A 24 18.39 -12.72 -6.16
C ASP A 24 17.81 -11.97 -4.95
N LEU A 25 16.53 -11.68 -4.98
CA LEU A 25 15.83 -10.89 -3.96
C LEU A 25 14.89 -11.68 -3.04
N LYS A 26 14.96 -13.03 -3.05
CA LYS A 26 14.06 -13.89 -2.26
C LYS A 26 14.01 -13.48 -0.77
N TRP A 27 15.14 -13.37 -0.12
CA TRP A 27 15.23 -12.98 1.30
C TRP A 27 14.77 -11.54 1.56
N ARG A 28 15.13 -10.63 0.68
CA ARG A 28 14.67 -9.24 0.77
C ARG A 28 13.16 -9.12 0.59
N SER A 29 12.56 -9.98 -0.22
CA SER A 29 11.11 -10.02 -0.41
C SER A 29 10.41 -10.51 0.85
N VAL A 30 10.93 -11.53 1.53
CA VAL A 30 10.39 -12.03 2.81
C VAL A 30 10.48 -10.95 3.89
N LEU A 31 11.64 -10.32 4.07
CA LEU A 31 11.81 -9.23 5.04
C LEU A 31 10.90 -8.03 4.73
N SER A 32 10.75 -7.69 3.45
CA SER A 32 9.89 -6.60 3.01
C SER A 32 8.42 -6.84 3.30
N ILE A 33 7.91 -8.07 3.07
CA ILE A 33 6.51 -8.39 3.37
C ILE A 33 6.26 -8.39 4.88
N THR A 34 7.20 -8.94 5.66
CA THR A 34 7.12 -8.95 7.12
C THR A 34 7.06 -7.52 7.67
N ASN A 35 7.98 -6.66 7.24
CA ASN A 35 7.99 -5.26 7.64
C ASN A 35 6.72 -4.51 7.19
N TRP A 36 6.22 -4.81 5.99
CA TRP A 36 4.96 -4.23 5.51
C TRP A 36 3.78 -4.64 6.38
N ILE A 37 3.68 -5.93 6.77
CA ILE A 37 2.62 -6.44 7.65
C ILE A 37 2.72 -5.78 9.03
N ILE A 38 3.92 -5.75 9.64
CA ILE A 38 4.14 -5.16 10.97
C ILE A 38 3.73 -3.68 10.95
N ASN A 39 4.18 -2.92 9.97
CA ASN A 39 3.82 -1.51 9.85
C ASN A 39 2.30 -1.31 9.69
N ARG A 40 1.61 -2.18 8.96
CA ARG A 40 0.16 -2.11 8.80
C ARG A 40 -0.58 -2.47 10.09
N VAL A 41 -0.11 -3.49 10.80
CA VAL A 41 -0.70 -3.87 12.09
C VAL A 41 -0.54 -2.73 13.10
N ILE A 42 0.66 -2.14 13.21
CA ILE A 42 0.90 -1.01 14.12
C ILE A 42 0.05 0.21 13.69
N PHE A 43 0.01 0.52 12.41
CA PHE A 43 -0.76 1.68 11.93
C PHE A 43 -2.25 1.52 12.19
N CYS A 44 -2.86 0.39 11.81
CA CYS A 44 -4.28 0.14 12.00
C CYS A 44 -4.67 -0.09 13.47
N GLY A 45 -3.77 -0.73 14.25
CA GLY A 45 -4.04 -1.09 15.63
C GLY A 45 -3.79 0.02 16.65
N VAL A 46 -2.86 0.92 16.36
CA VAL A 46 -2.45 1.96 17.30
C VAL A 46 -2.60 3.36 16.71
N ALA A 47 -1.92 3.65 15.60
CA ALA A 47 -1.86 5.00 15.08
C ALA A 47 -3.23 5.54 14.68
N LEU A 48 -4.03 4.75 13.97
CA LEU A 48 -5.34 5.17 13.48
C LEU A 48 -6.37 5.39 14.60
N PRO A 49 -6.52 4.50 15.60
CA PRO A 49 -7.35 4.77 16.78
C PRO A 49 -6.89 5.99 17.57
N CYS A 50 -5.57 6.17 17.77
CA CYS A 50 -5.03 7.35 18.46
C CYS A 50 -5.33 8.64 17.70
N MET A 51 -5.22 8.64 16.37
CA MET A 51 -5.58 9.80 15.54
C MET A 51 -7.08 10.11 15.65
N PHE A 52 -7.92 9.09 15.65
CA PHE A 52 -9.37 9.26 15.78
C PHE A 52 -9.75 9.84 17.16
N LEU A 53 -9.17 9.31 18.25
CA LEU A 53 -9.34 9.85 19.58
C LEU A 53 -8.84 11.31 19.67
N GLY A 54 -7.67 11.59 19.12
CA GLY A 54 -7.12 12.94 19.06
C GLY A 54 -8.04 13.90 18.30
N PHE A 55 -8.64 13.44 17.21
CA PHE A 55 -9.64 14.23 16.47
C PHE A 55 -10.87 14.53 17.31
N ILE A 56 -11.43 13.55 18.03
CA ILE A 56 -12.59 13.75 18.92
C ILE A 56 -12.26 14.77 20.00
N VAL A 57 -11.11 14.63 20.67
CA VAL A 57 -10.66 15.57 21.71
C VAL A 57 -10.50 16.98 21.13
N THR A 58 -9.94 17.10 19.94
CA THR A 58 -9.76 18.40 19.26
C THR A 58 -11.11 19.05 18.93
N MET A 59 -12.07 18.27 18.44
CA MET A 59 -13.41 18.79 18.14
C MET A 59 -14.14 19.27 19.40
N GLN A 60 -14.04 18.52 20.50
CA GLN A 60 -14.62 18.95 21.78
C GLN A 60 -13.90 20.18 22.34
N ALA A 61 -12.58 20.26 22.25
CA ALA A 61 -11.81 21.41 22.70
C ALA A 61 -12.08 22.69 21.89
N TRP A 62 -12.60 22.56 20.68
CA TRP A 62 -13.04 23.71 19.88
C TRP A 62 -14.25 24.42 20.47
N GLU A 63 -15.17 23.67 21.10
CA GLU A 63 -16.39 24.19 21.72
C GLU A 63 -16.18 24.56 23.19
N THR A 64 -15.21 23.96 23.88
CA THR A 64 -14.95 24.17 25.30
C THR A 64 -13.48 24.58 25.54
N SER A 65 -12.82 24.02 26.54
CA SER A 65 -11.38 24.17 26.75
C SER A 65 -10.68 22.83 26.63
N TRP A 66 -9.37 22.83 26.29
CA TRP A 66 -8.57 21.62 26.23
C TRP A 66 -8.60 20.80 27.54
N VAL A 67 -8.62 21.50 28.69
CA VAL A 67 -8.67 20.86 29.99
C VAL A 67 -10.02 20.17 30.22
N GLU A 68 -11.09 20.82 29.79
CA GLU A 68 -12.45 20.27 29.94
C GLU A 68 -12.71 19.12 28.96
N ALA A 69 -12.24 19.23 27.73
CA ALA A 69 -12.29 18.15 26.74
C ALA A 69 -11.51 16.91 27.21
N LEU A 70 -10.30 17.08 27.73
CA LEU A 70 -9.51 15.98 28.31
C LEU A 70 -10.20 15.38 29.55
N ASN A 71 -10.74 16.21 30.44
CA ASN A 71 -11.47 15.72 31.61
C ASN A 71 -12.71 14.92 31.19
N THR A 72 -13.45 15.38 30.21
CA THR A 72 -14.64 14.68 29.70
C THR A 72 -14.28 13.32 29.09
N VAL A 73 -13.21 13.27 28.30
CA VAL A 73 -12.80 12.04 27.62
C VAL A 73 -12.10 11.05 28.54
N PHE A 74 -11.25 11.50 29.47
CA PHE A 74 -10.41 10.62 30.30
C PHE A 74 -10.84 10.49 31.77
N ILE A 75 -11.47 11.51 32.36
CA ILE A 75 -11.76 11.54 33.79
C ILE A 75 -13.28 11.51 34.07
N GLY A 76 -14.09 12.15 33.22
CA GLY A 76 -15.54 12.24 33.38
C GLY A 76 -16.28 10.90 33.32
N HIS A 77 -15.61 9.85 32.90
CA HIS A 77 -16.17 8.52 32.74
C HIS A 77 -15.40 7.46 33.56
N THR A 78 -15.30 7.66 34.88
CA THR A 78 -14.78 6.64 35.81
C THR A 78 -15.51 5.29 35.68
N GLU A 79 -16.75 5.31 35.21
CA GLU A 79 -17.54 4.12 34.89
C GLU A 79 -17.10 3.41 33.59
N LEU A 80 -16.23 4.00 32.76
CA LEU A 80 -15.70 3.36 31.55
C LEU A 80 -14.78 2.15 31.84
N PHE A 81 -14.27 2.05 33.05
CA PHE A 81 -13.35 0.99 33.47
C PHE A 81 -14.03 -0.23 34.12
N THR A 82 -15.36 -0.37 33.96
CA THR A 82 -15.99 -1.66 34.30
C THR A 82 -15.56 -2.71 33.28
N ALA A 83 -15.33 -3.96 33.74
CA ALA A 83 -14.87 -5.06 32.91
C ALA A 83 -15.78 -5.29 31.68
N GLU A 84 -17.06 -5.03 31.83
CA GLU A 84 -18.07 -5.18 30.78
C GLU A 84 -17.89 -4.13 29.65
N ARG A 85 -17.73 -2.85 30.02
CA ARG A 85 -17.49 -1.77 29.05
C ARG A 85 -16.12 -1.88 28.35
N VAL A 86 -15.08 -2.27 29.10
CA VAL A 86 -13.76 -2.53 28.51
C VAL A 86 -13.85 -3.61 27.44
N ASN A 87 -14.65 -4.66 27.68
CA ASN A 87 -14.86 -5.73 26.70
C ASN A 87 -15.62 -5.25 25.44
N GLU A 88 -16.61 -4.37 25.62
CA GLU A 88 -17.33 -3.76 24.49
C GLU A 88 -16.42 -2.85 23.67
N ILE A 89 -15.63 -1.99 24.32
CA ILE A 89 -14.64 -1.14 23.66
C ILE A 89 -13.63 -2.00 22.89
N PHE A 90 -13.17 -3.09 23.49
CA PHE A 90 -12.23 -4.01 22.84
C PHE A 90 -12.85 -4.68 21.60
N LYS A 91 -14.11 -5.13 21.67
CA LYS A 91 -14.83 -5.67 20.49
C LYS A 91 -14.93 -4.64 19.37
N LEU A 92 -15.32 -3.42 19.71
CA LEU A 92 -15.42 -2.32 18.76
C LEU A 92 -14.06 -1.99 18.12
N TRP A 93 -13.00 -1.99 18.93
CA TRP A 93 -11.64 -1.80 18.45
C TRP A 93 -11.22 -2.91 17.47
N VAL A 94 -11.52 -4.19 17.77
CA VAL A 94 -11.23 -5.32 16.88
C VAL A 94 -11.96 -5.17 15.54
N VAL A 95 -13.24 -4.81 15.55
CA VAL A 95 -14.01 -4.59 14.32
C VAL A 95 -13.40 -3.46 13.50
N PHE A 96 -13.07 -2.33 14.14
CA PHE A 96 -12.44 -1.19 13.48
C PHE A 96 -11.06 -1.56 12.92
N PHE A 97 -10.25 -2.33 13.66
CA PHE A 97 -8.97 -2.83 13.20
C PHE A 97 -9.11 -3.69 11.94
N VAL A 98 -10.00 -4.68 11.95
CA VAL A 98 -10.22 -5.59 10.82
C VAL A 98 -10.69 -4.82 9.59
N MET A 99 -11.65 -3.90 9.74
CA MET A 99 -12.16 -3.08 8.64
C MET A 99 -11.07 -2.18 8.05
N SER A 100 -10.31 -1.49 8.90
CA SER A 100 -9.21 -0.62 8.48
C SER A 100 -8.09 -1.42 7.81
N PHE A 101 -7.74 -2.58 8.36
CA PHE A 101 -6.70 -3.44 7.80
C PHE A 101 -7.09 -3.96 6.41
N ALA A 102 -8.34 -4.43 6.24
CA ALA A 102 -8.87 -4.85 4.95
C ALA A 102 -8.84 -3.70 3.93
N LEU A 103 -9.33 -2.52 4.32
CA LEU A 103 -9.32 -1.34 3.45
C LEU A 103 -7.90 -0.98 2.99
N PHE A 104 -6.92 -1.00 3.90
CA PHE A 104 -5.53 -0.69 3.56
C PHE A 104 -4.86 -1.74 2.68
N ILE A 105 -5.22 -3.02 2.78
CA ILE A 105 -4.75 -4.05 1.85
C ILE A 105 -5.22 -3.73 0.43
N PHE A 106 -6.49 -3.31 0.27
CA PHE A 106 -7.03 -2.94 -1.04
C PHE A 106 -6.41 -1.66 -1.61
N LEU A 107 -6.28 -0.60 -0.79
CA LEU A 107 -5.78 0.70 -1.25
C LEU A 107 -4.27 0.72 -1.52
N ALA A 108 -3.49 -0.05 -0.76
CA ALA A 108 -2.04 -0.08 -0.88
C ALA A 108 -1.51 -1.51 -0.81
N PRO A 109 -1.73 -2.31 -1.87
CA PRO A 109 -1.27 -3.69 -1.92
C PRO A 109 0.27 -3.75 -1.85
N TRP A 110 0.76 -4.81 -1.21
CA TRP A 110 2.19 -5.04 -1.16
C TRP A 110 2.75 -5.38 -2.55
N LYS A 111 3.82 -4.67 -2.94
CA LYS A 111 4.59 -5.03 -4.14
C LYS A 111 5.94 -5.58 -3.70
N SER A 112 6.29 -6.78 -4.15
CA SER A 112 7.58 -7.39 -3.84
C SER A 112 8.74 -6.55 -4.39
N PRO A 113 9.91 -6.52 -3.74
CA PRO A 113 11.11 -5.88 -4.27
C PRO A 113 11.48 -6.40 -5.67
N ALA A 114 11.30 -7.70 -5.91
CA ALA A 114 11.50 -8.31 -7.22
C ALA A 114 10.55 -7.72 -8.28
N ALA A 115 9.26 -7.54 -7.96
CA ALA A 115 8.30 -6.94 -8.88
C ALA A 115 8.65 -5.47 -9.19
N LYS A 116 9.12 -4.70 -8.19
CA LYS A 116 9.58 -3.32 -8.41
C LYS A 116 10.81 -3.25 -9.31
N GLN A 117 11.76 -4.17 -9.15
CA GLN A 117 12.94 -4.25 -9.99
C GLN A 117 12.56 -4.60 -11.43
N VAL A 118 11.69 -5.59 -11.62
CA VAL A 118 11.17 -5.96 -12.94
C VAL A 118 10.46 -4.78 -13.61
N GLU A 119 9.57 -4.09 -12.88
CA GLU A 119 8.85 -2.92 -13.38
C GLU A 119 9.84 -1.82 -13.86
N TRP A 120 10.94 -1.60 -13.11
CA TRP A 120 11.97 -0.64 -13.49
C TRP A 120 12.77 -1.07 -14.71
N GLU A 121 13.24 -2.33 -14.79
CA GLU A 121 14.00 -2.89 -15.91
C GLU A 121 13.15 -2.96 -17.18
N MET A 122 11.87 -3.33 -17.06
CA MET A 122 10.90 -3.32 -18.16
C MET A 122 10.67 -1.89 -18.69
N GLY A 123 10.58 -0.90 -17.80
CA GLY A 123 10.48 0.51 -18.18
C GLY A 123 11.73 1.00 -18.93
N PHE A 124 12.90 0.53 -18.54
CA PHE A 124 14.16 0.84 -19.22
C PHE A 124 14.25 0.18 -20.61
N TRP A 125 13.92 -1.12 -20.68
CA TRP A 125 13.86 -1.87 -21.93
C TRP A 125 12.87 -1.25 -22.92
N TRP A 126 11.70 -0.83 -22.45
CA TRP A 126 10.69 -0.15 -23.26
C TRP A 126 11.22 1.16 -23.84
N ARG A 127 11.91 1.96 -23.06
CA ARG A 127 12.53 3.21 -23.54
C ARG A 127 13.56 2.97 -24.64
N GLN A 128 14.33 1.89 -24.56
CA GLN A 128 15.33 1.56 -25.56
C GLN A 128 14.76 0.98 -26.87
N HIS A 129 13.68 0.19 -26.77
CA HIS A 129 13.17 -0.57 -27.91
C HIS A 129 11.84 -0.03 -28.46
N GLY A 130 11.03 0.65 -27.63
CA GLY A 130 9.72 1.20 -28.02
C GLY A 130 9.82 2.30 -29.07
N SER A 131 10.88 3.12 -29.04
CA SER A 131 11.12 4.15 -30.07
C SER A 131 11.32 3.57 -31.47
N LYS A 132 11.87 2.37 -31.57
CA LYS A 132 12.05 1.66 -32.86
C LYS A 132 10.73 1.17 -33.45
N LEU A 133 9.75 0.86 -32.61
CA LEU A 133 8.38 0.47 -33.01
C LEU A 133 7.61 1.68 -33.59
N THR A 134 7.66 2.81 -32.92
CA THR A 134 7.01 4.05 -33.41
C THR A 134 7.59 4.52 -34.70
N MET A 135 8.91 4.46 -34.88
CA MET A 135 9.56 4.79 -36.15
C MET A 135 9.20 3.82 -37.30
N ALA A 136 9.10 2.51 -36.99
CA ALA A 136 8.72 1.50 -37.99
C ALA A 136 7.26 1.67 -38.44
N LYS A 137 6.36 2.02 -37.49
CA LYS A 137 4.95 2.30 -37.80
C LYS A 137 4.79 3.56 -38.65
N SER A 138 5.47 4.65 -38.31
CA SER A 138 5.48 5.89 -39.11
C SER A 138 6.03 5.69 -40.53
N LYS A 139 7.05 4.83 -40.65
CA LYS A 139 7.64 4.52 -41.98
C LYS A 139 6.72 3.66 -42.85
N SER A 140 5.94 2.75 -42.26
CA SER A 140 4.97 1.92 -42.98
C SER A 140 3.74 2.71 -43.43
N GLU A 141 3.32 3.72 -42.67
CA GLU A 141 2.21 4.60 -43.02
C GLU A 141 2.60 5.55 -44.18
N LYS A 142 3.86 6.03 -44.21
CA LYS A 142 4.36 6.88 -45.32
C LYS A 142 4.56 6.14 -46.65
N ILE A 143 4.62 4.80 -46.66
CA ILE A 143 4.76 3.99 -47.88
C ILE A 143 3.38 3.61 -48.45
N LYS A 144 2.31 3.79 -47.64
CA LYS A 144 0.92 3.51 -48.09
C LYS A 144 0.17 4.73 -48.62
N CYS A 145 0.75 5.91 -48.58
CA CYS A 145 0.33 7.13 -49.29
C CYS A 145 1.15 7.33 -50.54
#